data_e54ec0d89f5162ff006ddad7cc1e1193
#
_entry.id   e54ec0d89f5162ff006ddad7cc1e1193
#
_cell.length_a   1.000
_cell.length_b   1.000
_cell.length_c   1.000
_cell.angle_alpha   90.00
_cell.angle_beta   90.00
_cell.angle_gamma   90.00
#
_symmetry.space_group_name_H-M   'P 1'
#
loop_
_entity.id
_entity.type
_entity.pdbx_description
1 polymer ?
#
loop_
_entity_poly.entity_id
_entity_poly.type
_entity_poly.pdbx_seq_one_letter_code
_entity_poly.pdbx_strand_id
1 'polypeptide(L)'
;TGGLFSYQMGIAKYIQDNFILDDYVFAGISGGCQSSYALSLNIPIQCVFDDWLKLWIDELHRKNYLFPTIHVFNTAKIYLNKFNLRYNINLSKLNGKIYIGITKIFPYPHSITISKCNNFEDLYSALKASQYIPFFFGYPICYFRNNMCMDGFFTNKKYEPLDGKWYHINIYDFKEVSNYKCLYYGFINFFNLTNTEYHIKQFKFGYIDAKKKHNLFLNNGLI
;
A
#
# COMPACT_ATOMS: atom_id res chain seq x y z
N THR A 1 2.64 6.01 -4.05
CA THR A 1 3.72 6.01 -3.06
C THR A 1 4.97 5.27 -3.52
N GLY A 2 4.88 4.35 -4.49
CA GLY A 2 6.04 3.69 -5.08
C GLY A 2 7.07 3.23 -4.03
N GLY A 3 8.33 3.66 -4.16
CA GLY A 3 9.41 3.34 -3.23
C GLY A 3 9.27 3.87 -1.80
N LEU A 4 8.18 4.57 -1.48
CA LEU A 4 7.88 5.11 -0.14
C LEU A 4 6.95 4.23 0.69
N PHE A 5 6.75 2.98 0.29
CA PHE A 5 5.90 2.03 1.02
C PHE A 5 6.24 1.95 2.52
N SER A 6 7.52 1.78 2.84
CA SER A 6 7.96 1.65 4.23
C SER A 6 7.69 2.91 5.07
N TYR A 7 7.87 4.09 4.49
CA TYR A 7 7.51 5.35 5.14
C TYR A 7 6.00 5.44 5.40
N GLN A 8 5.19 5.06 4.43
CA GLN A 8 3.73 5.06 4.57
C GLN A 8 3.26 4.05 5.63
N MET A 9 3.90 2.88 5.72
CA MET A 9 3.64 1.92 6.80
C MET A 9 3.98 2.49 8.17
N GLY A 10 5.03 3.31 8.28
CA GLY A 10 5.33 4.05 9.52
C GLY A 10 4.24 5.03 9.93
N ILE A 11 3.66 5.77 8.96
CA ILE A 11 2.50 6.64 9.20
C ILE A 11 1.30 5.80 9.64
N ALA A 12 1.01 4.68 8.96
CA ALA A 12 -0.10 3.79 9.31
C ALA A 12 0.05 3.22 10.72
N LYS A 13 1.29 2.86 11.12
CA LYS A 13 1.57 2.44 12.50
C LYS A 13 1.24 3.54 13.50
N TYR A 14 1.66 4.77 13.25
CA TYR A 14 1.33 5.89 14.14
C TYR A 14 -0.18 6.07 14.31
N ILE A 15 -0.92 5.97 13.20
CA ILE A 15 -2.38 6.07 13.22
C ILE A 15 -2.99 4.94 14.05
N GLN A 16 -2.55 3.70 13.83
CA GLN A 16 -3.04 2.54 14.60
C GLN A 16 -2.73 2.64 16.08
N ASP A 17 -1.58 3.20 16.47
CA ASP A 17 -1.17 3.32 17.88
C ASP A 17 -1.91 4.43 18.64
N ASN A 18 -2.50 5.41 17.95
CA ASN A 18 -2.99 6.63 18.58
C ASN A 18 -4.48 6.92 18.34
N PHE A 19 -5.16 6.15 17.48
CA PHE A 19 -6.56 6.38 17.13
C PHE A 19 -7.35 5.07 17.13
N ILE A 20 -8.64 5.15 17.49
CA ILE A 20 -9.57 4.01 17.44
C ILE A 20 -10.04 3.86 15.99
N LEU A 21 -9.82 2.68 15.39
CA LEU A 21 -10.04 2.45 13.97
C LEU A 21 -11.20 1.48 13.65
N ASP A 22 -11.92 1.00 14.65
CA ASP A 22 -12.90 -0.10 14.51
C ASP A 22 -14.05 0.23 13.55
N ASP A 23 -14.50 1.49 13.56
CA ASP A 23 -15.62 1.96 12.72
C ASP A 23 -15.18 2.57 11.39
N TYR A 24 -13.87 2.56 11.10
CA TYR A 24 -13.37 3.12 9.86
C TYR A 24 -13.34 2.09 8.73
N VAL A 25 -13.56 2.57 7.52
CA VAL A 25 -13.24 1.87 6.27
C VAL A 25 -11.98 2.48 5.67
N PHE A 26 -11.24 1.68 4.95
CA PHE A 26 -9.95 2.07 4.41
C PHE A 26 -9.97 2.04 2.90
N ALA A 27 -9.42 3.07 2.28
CA ALA A 27 -9.33 3.15 0.83
C ALA A 27 -7.87 3.41 0.41
N GLY A 28 -7.46 2.80 -0.68
CA GLY A 28 -6.11 2.99 -1.19
C GLY A 28 -6.00 2.87 -2.69
N ILE A 29 -5.01 3.57 -3.24
CA ILE A 29 -4.54 3.43 -4.62
C ILE A 29 -3.04 3.21 -4.61
N SER A 30 -2.52 2.48 -5.60
CA SER A 30 -1.09 2.22 -5.72
C SER A 30 -0.51 1.61 -4.44
N GLY A 31 0.67 2.01 -4.01
CA GLY A 31 1.26 1.58 -2.73
C GLY A 31 0.39 1.85 -1.50
N GLY A 32 -0.55 2.80 -1.56
CA GLY A 32 -1.52 3.08 -0.50
C GLY A 32 -2.48 1.92 -0.20
N CYS A 33 -2.70 1.03 -1.17
CA CYS A 33 -3.51 -0.18 -0.96
C CYS A 33 -2.94 -1.11 0.11
N GLN A 34 -1.62 -1.17 0.25
CA GLN A 34 -0.98 -2.08 1.21
C GLN A 34 -1.17 -1.60 2.65
N SER A 35 -1.00 -0.29 2.91
CA SER A 35 -1.29 0.27 4.23
C SER A 35 -2.77 0.21 4.57
N SER A 36 -3.66 0.47 3.60
CA SER A 36 -5.11 0.31 3.78
C SER A 36 -5.50 -1.14 4.09
N TYR A 37 -4.89 -2.11 3.40
CA TYR A 37 -5.08 -3.53 3.68
C TYR A 37 -4.64 -3.89 5.09
N ALA A 38 -3.44 -3.48 5.49
CA ALA A 38 -2.92 -3.76 6.82
C ALA A 38 -3.79 -3.16 7.94
N LEU A 39 -4.24 -1.91 7.79
CA LEU A 39 -5.14 -1.26 8.76
C LEU A 39 -6.50 -1.97 8.83
N SER A 40 -7.06 -2.40 7.69
CA SER A 40 -8.37 -3.07 7.63
C SER A 40 -8.38 -4.44 8.32
N LEU A 41 -7.22 -5.05 8.51
CA LEU A 41 -7.08 -6.35 9.20
C LEU A 41 -7.10 -6.24 10.71
N ASN A 42 -6.91 -5.05 11.27
CA ASN A 42 -6.69 -4.83 12.70
C ASN A 42 -5.52 -5.66 13.28
N ILE A 43 -4.50 -5.91 12.45
CA ILE A 43 -3.27 -6.59 12.84
C ILE A 43 -2.23 -5.50 13.16
N PRO A 44 -1.38 -5.66 14.22
CA PRO A 44 -0.36 -4.67 14.51
C PRO A 44 0.53 -4.39 13.31
N ILE A 45 0.55 -3.15 12.85
CA ILE A 45 1.30 -2.71 11.65
C ILE A 45 2.79 -3.05 11.77
N GLN A 46 3.35 -3.03 12.98
CA GLN A 46 4.73 -3.46 13.20
C GLN A 46 4.94 -4.91 12.76
N CYS A 47 4.04 -5.82 13.16
CA CYS A 47 4.13 -7.24 12.77
C CYS A 47 4.00 -7.41 11.24
N VAL A 48 3.08 -6.67 10.62
CA VAL A 48 2.92 -6.66 9.15
C VAL A 48 4.19 -6.22 8.45
N PHE A 49 4.81 -5.14 8.94
CA PHE A 49 6.04 -4.59 8.39
C PHE A 49 7.23 -5.53 8.57
N ASP A 50 7.40 -6.10 9.76
CA ASP A 50 8.51 -7.01 10.07
C ASP A 50 8.42 -8.31 9.25
N ASP A 51 7.22 -8.88 9.13
CA ASP A 51 6.98 -10.06 8.29
C ASP A 51 7.20 -9.77 6.80
N TRP A 52 6.71 -8.60 6.34
CA TRP A 52 6.97 -8.16 4.97
C TRP A 52 8.47 -8.00 4.73
N LEU A 53 9.17 -7.29 5.61
CA LEU A 53 10.60 -7.03 5.47
C LEU A 53 11.38 -8.34 5.38
N LYS A 54 11.13 -9.27 6.30
CA LYS A 54 11.79 -10.57 6.33
C LYS A 54 11.49 -11.40 5.07
N LEU A 55 10.23 -11.63 4.77
CA LEU A 55 9.84 -12.52 3.66
C LEU A 55 10.17 -11.91 2.29
N TRP A 56 10.03 -10.60 2.16
CA TRP A 56 10.33 -9.87 0.93
C TRP A 56 11.82 -9.84 0.64
N ILE A 57 12.62 -9.43 1.62
CA ILE A 57 14.07 -9.30 1.45
C ILE A 57 14.70 -10.68 1.27
N ASP A 58 14.31 -11.68 2.07
CA ASP A 58 14.82 -13.04 1.95
C ASP A 58 14.52 -13.63 0.56
N GLU A 59 13.32 -13.42 0.02
CA GLU A 59 12.94 -13.94 -1.30
C GLU A 59 13.69 -13.23 -2.43
N LEU A 60 13.88 -11.91 -2.34
CA LEU A 60 14.63 -11.16 -3.35
C LEU A 60 16.12 -11.51 -3.34
N HIS A 61 16.73 -11.66 -2.16
CA HIS A 61 18.13 -12.06 -2.03
C HIS A 61 18.36 -13.50 -2.51
N ARG A 62 17.46 -14.42 -2.14
CA ARG A 62 17.59 -15.84 -2.50
C ARG A 62 17.63 -16.07 -4.01
N LYS A 63 16.91 -15.24 -4.77
CA LYS A 63 16.77 -15.42 -6.22
C LYS A 63 17.76 -14.61 -7.06
N ASN A 64 18.53 -13.74 -6.43
CA ASN A 64 19.59 -12.94 -7.06
C ASN A 64 19.17 -12.26 -8.38
N TYR A 65 18.01 -11.60 -8.38
CA TYR A 65 17.42 -11.00 -9.56
C TYR A 65 18.23 -9.81 -10.07
N LEU A 66 18.62 -9.83 -11.35
CA LEU A 66 19.21 -8.69 -12.05
C LEU A 66 18.25 -7.48 -12.12
N PHE A 67 16.93 -7.76 -12.21
CA PHE A 67 15.88 -6.74 -12.26
C PHE A 67 14.81 -7.07 -11.22
N PRO A 68 15.00 -6.66 -9.94
CA PRO A 68 14.06 -6.98 -8.86
C PRO A 68 12.62 -6.51 -9.12
N THR A 69 12.46 -5.39 -9.84
CA THR A 69 11.15 -4.79 -10.14
C THR A 69 10.20 -5.71 -10.90
N ILE A 70 10.72 -6.50 -11.85
CA ILE A 70 9.92 -7.46 -12.63
C ILE A 70 9.37 -8.57 -11.74
N HIS A 71 10.09 -8.94 -10.68
CA HIS A 71 9.74 -10.04 -9.79
C HIS A 71 8.97 -9.61 -8.54
N VAL A 72 8.82 -8.30 -8.34
CA VAL A 72 8.13 -7.70 -7.18
C VAL A 72 6.77 -8.36 -6.92
N PHE A 73 5.95 -8.52 -7.94
CA PHE A 73 4.61 -9.09 -7.77
C PHE A 73 4.61 -10.60 -7.47
N ASN A 74 5.56 -11.36 -8.02
CA ASN A 74 5.66 -12.77 -7.67
C ASN A 74 6.05 -12.95 -6.20
N THR A 75 6.99 -12.13 -5.73
CA THR A 75 7.40 -12.09 -4.33
C THR A 75 6.26 -11.63 -3.42
N ALA A 76 5.52 -10.59 -3.83
CA ALA A 76 4.35 -10.10 -3.12
C ALA A 76 3.25 -11.16 -2.99
N LYS A 77 3.03 -11.99 -4.03
CA LYS A 77 2.08 -13.11 -3.97
C LYS A 77 2.47 -14.16 -2.93
N ILE A 78 3.75 -14.55 -2.92
CA ILE A 78 4.28 -15.50 -1.94
C ILE A 78 4.13 -14.95 -0.53
N TYR A 79 4.48 -13.68 -0.33
CA TYR A 79 4.33 -12.99 0.94
C TYR A 79 2.86 -12.98 1.39
N LEU A 80 1.95 -12.52 0.55
CA LEU A 80 0.53 -12.41 0.90
C LEU A 80 -0.08 -13.76 1.29
N ASN A 81 0.27 -14.83 0.57
CA ASN A 81 -0.19 -16.17 0.90
C ASN A 81 0.33 -16.64 2.27
N LYS A 82 1.63 -16.47 2.55
CA LYS A 82 2.22 -16.80 3.85
C LYS A 82 1.60 -15.98 4.99
N PHE A 83 1.39 -14.69 4.74
CA PHE A 83 0.78 -13.76 5.68
C PHE A 83 -0.67 -14.17 6.00
N ASN A 84 -1.48 -14.46 4.97
CA ASN A 84 -2.86 -14.88 5.14
C ASN A 84 -2.98 -16.18 5.96
N LEU A 85 -2.09 -17.15 5.72
CA LEU A 85 -2.03 -18.38 6.50
C LEU A 85 -1.63 -18.11 7.96
N ARG A 86 -0.62 -17.28 8.17
CA ARG A 86 -0.10 -16.98 9.52
C ARG A 86 -1.13 -16.31 10.42
N TYR A 87 -1.87 -15.35 9.89
CA TYR A 87 -2.85 -14.58 10.65
C TYR A 87 -4.28 -15.09 10.52
N ASN A 88 -4.48 -16.23 9.83
CA ASN A 88 -5.80 -16.84 9.60
C ASN A 88 -6.85 -15.81 9.14
N ILE A 89 -6.48 -15.04 8.09
CA ILE A 89 -7.28 -13.91 7.65
C ILE A 89 -8.59 -14.39 7.05
N ASN A 90 -9.68 -13.83 7.57
CA ASN A 90 -11.01 -14.07 7.03
C ASN A 90 -11.35 -12.99 5.97
N LEU A 91 -11.35 -13.39 4.70
CA LEU A 91 -11.62 -12.50 3.59
C LEU A 91 -13.02 -11.84 3.66
N SER A 92 -14.02 -12.55 4.22
CA SER A 92 -15.37 -11.98 4.35
C SER A 92 -15.42 -10.76 5.25
N LYS A 93 -14.51 -10.66 6.24
CA LYS A 93 -14.39 -9.50 7.12
C LYS A 93 -13.72 -8.30 6.46
N LEU A 94 -12.98 -8.52 5.38
CA LEU A 94 -12.36 -7.46 4.59
C LEU A 94 -13.31 -6.83 3.58
N ASN A 95 -14.28 -7.61 3.09
CA ASN A 95 -15.25 -7.14 2.12
C ASN A 95 -16.09 -6.00 2.70
N GLY A 96 -16.02 -4.84 2.04
CA GLY A 96 -16.65 -3.60 2.52
C GLY A 96 -15.84 -2.82 3.56
N LYS A 97 -14.72 -3.35 4.07
CA LYS A 97 -13.78 -2.59 4.94
C LYS A 97 -12.61 -2.00 4.16
N ILE A 98 -12.22 -2.63 3.04
CA ILE A 98 -11.16 -2.12 2.16
C ILE A 98 -11.73 -1.76 0.79
N TYR A 99 -11.28 -0.64 0.26
CA TYR A 99 -11.63 -0.13 -1.08
C TYR A 99 -10.35 0.10 -1.87
N ILE A 100 -10.21 -0.61 -3.00
CA ILE A 100 -9.00 -0.59 -3.83
C ILE A 100 -9.33 0.11 -5.14
N GLY A 101 -8.65 1.22 -5.42
CA GLY A 101 -8.81 1.99 -6.65
C GLY A 101 -7.88 1.47 -7.74
N ILE A 102 -8.43 1.20 -8.92
CA ILE A 102 -7.72 0.69 -10.09
C ILE A 102 -8.09 1.54 -11.30
N THR A 103 -7.16 1.78 -12.20
CA THR A 103 -7.47 2.34 -13.53
C THR A 103 -7.78 1.20 -14.51
N LYS A 104 -9.00 1.12 -14.99
CA LYS A 104 -9.39 0.27 -16.12
C LYS A 104 -9.17 1.05 -17.41
N ILE A 105 -8.52 0.42 -18.42
CA ILE A 105 -8.05 1.12 -19.61
C ILE A 105 -9.13 1.21 -20.68
N PHE A 106 -9.86 0.11 -20.95
CA PHE A 106 -10.82 0.04 -22.03
C PHE A 106 -12.27 0.19 -21.54
N PRO A 107 -13.19 0.86 -22.28
CA PRO A 107 -13.01 1.49 -23.61
C PRO A 107 -12.23 2.82 -23.58
N TYR A 108 -12.15 3.49 -22.43
CA TYR A 108 -11.33 4.66 -22.14
C TYR A 108 -10.84 4.58 -20.69
N PRO A 109 -9.72 5.20 -20.34
CA PRO A 109 -9.21 5.16 -18.97
C PRO A 109 -10.21 5.74 -17.96
N HIS A 110 -10.64 4.93 -17.01
CA HIS A 110 -11.53 5.33 -15.93
C HIS A 110 -11.21 4.59 -14.64
N SER A 111 -11.62 5.18 -13.52
CA SER A 111 -11.46 4.58 -12.20
C SER A 111 -12.50 3.49 -11.98
N ILE A 112 -12.07 2.38 -11.41
CA ILE A 112 -12.93 1.36 -10.82
C ILE A 112 -12.53 1.12 -9.36
N THR A 113 -13.52 0.82 -8.53
CA THR A 113 -13.33 0.52 -7.10
C THR A 113 -13.65 -0.94 -6.82
N ILE A 114 -12.75 -1.62 -6.13
CA ILE A 114 -12.91 -2.99 -5.69
C ILE A 114 -13.08 -3.00 -4.17
N SER A 115 -14.23 -3.41 -3.68
CA SER A 115 -14.54 -3.53 -2.25
C SER A 115 -14.91 -4.96 -1.83
N LYS A 116 -15.01 -5.87 -2.80
CA LYS A 116 -15.30 -7.28 -2.56
C LYS A 116 -14.40 -8.16 -3.41
N CYS A 117 -13.75 -9.10 -2.76
CA CYS A 117 -12.92 -10.10 -3.39
C CYS A 117 -13.48 -11.50 -3.11
N ASN A 118 -13.47 -12.37 -4.12
CA ASN A 118 -14.03 -13.71 -4.04
C ASN A 118 -13.12 -14.68 -3.27
N ASN A 119 -11.82 -14.49 -3.39
CA ASN A 119 -10.77 -15.28 -2.75
C ASN A 119 -9.48 -14.46 -2.65
N PHE A 120 -8.45 -15.04 -2.04
CA PHE A 120 -7.15 -14.35 -1.88
C PHE A 120 -6.42 -14.09 -3.20
N GLU A 121 -6.61 -14.92 -4.22
CA GLU A 121 -6.05 -14.70 -5.55
C GLU A 121 -6.68 -13.47 -6.22
N ASP A 122 -7.97 -13.28 -6.04
CA ASP A 122 -8.72 -12.11 -6.53
C ASP A 122 -8.28 -10.83 -5.79
N LEU A 123 -8.09 -10.91 -4.46
CA LEU A 123 -7.54 -9.82 -3.65
C LEU A 123 -6.11 -9.45 -4.09
N TYR A 124 -5.24 -10.45 -4.24
CA TYR A 124 -3.88 -10.24 -4.73
C TYR A 124 -3.89 -9.57 -6.10
N SER A 125 -4.74 -10.04 -7.01
CA SER A 125 -4.86 -9.50 -8.36
C SER A 125 -5.36 -8.05 -8.36
N ALA A 126 -6.28 -7.68 -7.46
CA ALA A 126 -6.73 -6.30 -7.26
C ALA A 126 -5.60 -5.41 -6.73
N LEU A 127 -4.89 -5.85 -5.69
CA LEU A 127 -3.74 -5.13 -5.13
C LEU A 127 -2.63 -4.94 -6.18
N LYS A 128 -2.34 -5.98 -6.96
CA LYS A 128 -1.39 -5.92 -8.07
C LYS A 128 -1.82 -4.89 -9.12
N ALA A 129 -3.07 -4.95 -9.58
CA ALA A 129 -3.57 -4.04 -10.61
C ALA A 129 -3.54 -2.58 -10.17
N SER A 130 -3.87 -2.31 -8.89
CA SER A 130 -3.79 -0.96 -8.31
C SER A 130 -2.38 -0.38 -8.24
N GLN A 131 -1.36 -1.23 -8.23
CA GLN A 131 0.05 -0.85 -8.09
C GLN A 131 0.85 -1.01 -9.39
N TYR A 132 0.20 -1.43 -10.47
CA TYR A 132 0.89 -1.80 -11.69
C TYR A 132 1.26 -0.59 -12.54
N ILE A 133 2.51 -0.14 -12.44
CA ILE A 133 3.07 0.91 -13.29
C ILE A 133 3.54 0.29 -14.60
N PRO A 134 2.97 0.71 -15.77
CA PRO A 134 3.35 0.21 -17.08
C PRO A 134 4.86 0.27 -17.32
N PHE A 135 5.39 -0.74 -17.98
CA PHE A 135 6.80 -0.92 -18.33
C PHE A 135 7.77 -1.02 -17.15
N PHE A 136 7.42 -0.51 -15.98
CA PHE A 136 8.26 -0.59 -14.79
C PHE A 136 8.25 -1.98 -14.17
N PHE A 137 7.08 -2.63 -14.17
CA PHE A 137 6.90 -3.98 -13.64
C PHE A 137 6.80 -5.06 -14.74
N GLY A 138 7.23 -4.77 -15.94
CA GLY A 138 7.26 -5.69 -17.09
C GLY A 138 6.38 -5.23 -18.24
N TYR A 139 5.25 -5.88 -18.47
CA TYR A 139 4.34 -5.56 -19.58
C TYR A 139 3.69 -4.17 -19.43
N PRO A 140 3.20 -3.56 -20.54
CA PRO A 140 2.56 -2.24 -20.49
C PRO A 140 1.25 -2.21 -19.73
N ILE A 141 0.59 -3.35 -19.54
CA ILE A 141 -0.69 -3.50 -18.84
C ILE A 141 -0.70 -4.77 -17.99
N CYS A 142 -1.57 -4.81 -16.99
CA CYS A 142 -1.94 -6.04 -16.31
C CYS A 142 -3.43 -6.36 -16.52
N TYR A 143 -3.84 -7.56 -16.15
CA TYR A 143 -5.22 -7.98 -16.23
C TYR A 143 -5.79 -8.20 -14.83
N PHE A 144 -7.01 -7.70 -14.61
CA PHE A 144 -7.81 -7.98 -13.44
C PHE A 144 -9.26 -8.28 -13.87
N ARG A 145 -9.78 -9.45 -13.50
CA ARG A 145 -11.12 -9.93 -13.90
C ARG A 145 -11.39 -9.72 -15.40
N ASN A 146 -10.47 -10.16 -16.24
CA ASN A 146 -10.48 -10.03 -17.71
C ASN A 146 -10.46 -8.58 -18.25
N ASN A 147 -10.26 -7.57 -17.41
CA ASN A 147 -10.11 -6.18 -17.86
C ASN A 147 -8.63 -5.79 -17.91
N MET A 148 -8.26 -5.01 -18.92
CA MET A 148 -6.96 -4.35 -18.99
C MET A 148 -6.89 -3.23 -17.96
N CYS A 149 -5.88 -3.29 -17.08
CA CYS A 149 -5.74 -2.39 -15.94
C CYS A 149 -4.31 -1.86 -15.80
N MET A 150 -4.20 -0.77 -15.07
CA MET A 150 -2.94 -0.19 -14.61
C MET A 150 -3.15 0.54 -13.28
N ASP A 151 -2.07 1.08 -12.73
CA ASP A 151 -2.05 1.76 -11.43
C ASP A 151 -3.22 2.73 -11.26
N GLY A 152 -3.86 2.68 -10.10
CA GLY A 152 -5.03 3.52 -9.76
C GLY A 152 -4.73 5.02 -9.78
N PHE A 153 -3.47 5.42 -9.66
CA PHE A 153 -3.04 6.81 -9.68
C PHE A 153 -3.38 7.54 -10.99
N PHE A 154 -3.44 6.83 -12.12
CA PHE A 154 -3.67 7.46 -13.43
C PHE A 154 -5.05 8.09 -13.58
N THR A 155 -6.06 7.60 -12.87
CA THR A 155 -7.43 8.14 -12.94
C THR A 155 -7.95 8.71 -11.62
N ASN A 156 -7.23 8.50 -10.50
CA ASN A 156 -7.69 8.94 -9.18
C ASN A 156 -6.79 10.05 -8.64
N LYS A 157 -7.17 11.30 -8.84
CA LYS A 157 -6.49 12.44 -8.18
C LYS A 157 -6.84 12.55 -6.70
N LYS A 158 -8.11 12.31 -6.36
CA LYS A 158 -8.65 12.23 -5.01
C LYS A 158 -9.58 11.02 -4.96
N TYR A 159 -9.22 10.01 -4.21
CA TYR A 159 -9.93 8.74 -4.18
C TYR A 159 -10.90 8.69 -3.01
N GLU A 160 -12.18 8.83 -3.31
CA GLU A 160 -13.29 8.79 -2.38
C GLU A 160 -14.33 7.78 -2.91
N PRO A 161 -14.19 6.49 -2.57
CA PRO A 161 -14.99 5.41 -3.18
C PRO A 161 -16.45 5.36 -2.72
N LEU A 162 -16.80 6.06 -1.65
CA LEU A 162 -18.15 6.13 -1.08
C LEU A 162 -18.52 7.57 -0.76
N ASP A 163 -19.82 7.85 -0.68
CA ASP A 163 -20.32 9.08 -0.08
C ASP A 163 -19.98 9.11 1.42
N GLY A 164 -19.57 10.28 1.92
CA GLY A 164 -19.23 10.45 3.32
C GLY A 164 -17.99 11.30 3.55
N LYS A 165 -17.55 11.34 4.80
CA LYS A 165 -16.35 12.09 5.20
C LYS A 165 -15.13 11.22 5.02
N TRP A 166 -14.21 11.61 4.12
CA TRP A 166 -12.93 10.97 3.88
C TRP A 166 -11.78 11.74 4.49
N TYR A 167 -10.90 11.01 5.12
CA TYR A 167 -9.64 11.50 5.60
C TYR A 167 -8.52 11.08 4.64
N HIS A 168 -7.97 12.04 3.91
CA HIS A 168 -6.91 11.79 2.93
C HIS A 168 -5.53 11.90 3.58
N ILE A 169 -4.75 10.84 3.51
CA ILE A 169 -3.35 10.83 3.93
C ILE A 169 -2.49 10.84 2.68
N ASN A 170 -1.97 12.01 2.36
CA ASN A 170 -1.02 12.17 1.27
C ASN A 170 0.39 12.38 1.84
N ILE A 171 1.38 11.74 1.25
CA ILE A 171 2.78 11.94 1.66
C ILE A 171 3.23 13.40 1.57
N TYR A 172 2.65 14.21 0.67
CA TYR A 172 2.93 15.63 0.55
C TYR A 172 2.46 16.47 1.76
N ASP A 173 1.54 15.94 2.58
CA ASP A 173 1.13 16.59 3.83
C ASP A 173 2.27 16.64 4.86
N PHE A 174 3.32 15.87 4.64
CA PHE A 174 4.50 15.76 5.49
C PHE A 174 5.73 16.53 4.95
N LYS A 175 5.59 17.28 3.85
CA LYS A 175 6.71 18.01 3.20
C LYS A 175 7.45 19.00 4.10
N GLU A 176 6.79 19.53 5.13
CA GLU A 176 7.34 20.50 6.07
C GLU A 176 8.17 19.88 7.20
N VAL A 177 8.09 18.55 7.38
CA VAL A 177 8.88 17.86 8.39
C VAL A 177 10.28 17.53 7.88
N SER A 178 11.26 17.52 8.79
CA SER A 178 12.69 17.44 8.44
C SER A 178 13.08 16.21 7.62
N ASN A 179 12.37 15.10 7.83
CA ASN A 179 12.69 13.83 7.18
C ASN A 179 12.10 13.72 5.76
N TYR A 180 11.15 14.58 5.39
CA TYR A 180 10.53 14.55 4.07
C TYR A 180 11.54 14.68 2.92
N LYS A 181 12.63 15.43 3.11
CA LYS A 181 13.70 15.55 2.09
C LYS A 181 14.30 14.20 1.69
N CYS A 182 14.31 13.24 2.59
CA CYS A 182 14.73 11.86 2.29
C CYS A 182 13.76 11.16 1.33
N LEU A 183 12.52 11.64 1.20
CA LEU A 183 11.49 11.08 0.33
C LEU A 183 11.65 11.54 -1.13
N TYR A 184 12.27 12.69 -1.36
CA TYR A 184 12.49 13.21 -2.72
C TYR A 184 13.29 12.24 -3.59
N TYR A 185 14.15 11.45 -2.96
CA TYR A 185 14.87 10.36 -3.60
C TYR A 185 14.04 9.08 -3.76
N GLY A 186 12.75 9.10 -3.40
CA GLY A 186 11.88 7.91 -3.38
C GLY A 186 11.73 7.22 -4.74
N PHE A 187 11.83 7.96 -5.84
CA PHE A 187 11.83 7.34 -7.18
C PHE A 187 13.15 6.61 -7.46
N ILE A 188 14.28 7.16 -6.99
CA ILE A 188 15.60 6.53 -7.06
C ILE A 188 15.66 5.33 -6.12
N ASN A 189 14.85 5.32 -5.07
CA ASN A 189 14.82 4.28 -4.04
C ASN A 189 14.12 2.98 -4.47
N PHE A 190 13.51 2.93 -5.66
CA PHE A 190 13.13 1.66 -6.27
C PHE A 190 14.34 0.73 -6.49
N PHE A 191 15.54 1.28 -6.57
CA PHE A 191 16.79 0.51 -6.66
C PHE A 191 17.26 -0.03 -5.29
N ASN A 192 16.67 0.44 -4.19
CA ASN A 192 16.99 0.00 -2.82
C ASN A 192 15.98 -1.03 -2.27
N LEU A 193 15.25 -1.73 -3.14
CA LEU A 193 14.22 -2.70 -2.74
C LEU A 193 14.75 -3.82 -1.82
N THR A 194 16.02 -4.13 -1.88
CA THR A 194 16.67 -5.17 -1.07
C THR A 194 17.40 -4.63 0.16
N ASN A 195 17.44 -3.32 0.36
CA ASN A 195 18.16 -2.70 1.48
C ASN A 195 17.30 -2.64 2.74
N THR A 196 17.48 -3.60 3.63
CA THR A 196 16.76 -3.72 4.90
C THR A 196 16.88 -2.48 5.78
N GLU A 197 18.11 -1.95 5.93
CA GLU A 197 18.36 -0.74 6.74
C GLU A 197 17.59 0.47 6.22
N TYR A 198 17.57 0.62 4.90
CA TYR A 198 16.80 1.67 4.23
C TYR A 198 15.32 1.58 4.60
N HIS A 199 14.70 0.41 4.48
CA HIS A 199 13.28 0.21 4.80
C HIS A 199 12.96 0.47 6.27
N ILE A 200 13.80 -0.01 7.20
CA ILE A 200 13.65 0.25 8.64
C ILE A 200 13.74 1.75 8.94
N LYS A 201 14.69 2.45 8.32
CA LYS A 201 14.86 3.90 8.49
C LYS A 201 13.65 4.67 7.97
N GLN A 202 13.14 4.31 6.79
CA GLN A 202 11.95 4.93 6.22
C GLN A 202 10.71 4.71 7.08
N PHE A 203 10.52 3.52 7.61
CA PHE A 203 9.42 3.20 8.53
C PHE A 203 9.47 4.08 9.78
N LYS A 204 10.64 4.19 10.42
CA LYS A 204 10.85 5.06 11.60
C LYS A 204 10.57 6.54 11.26
N PHE A 205 11.01 7.01 10.10
CA PHE A 205 10.76 8.39 9.66
C PHE A 205 9.27 8.64 9.48
N GLY A 206 8.53 7.73 8.84
CA GLY A 206 7.09 7.87 8.68
C GLY A 206 6.35 7.98 10.01
N TYR A 207 6.73 7.17 10.99
CA TYR A 207 6.17 7.23 12.35
C TYR A 207 6.47 8.57 13.05
N ILE A 208 7.72 9.03 13.02
CA ILE A 208 8.16 10.27 13.65
C ILE A 208 7.48 11.48 13.00
N ASP A 209 7.38 11.50 11.69
CA ASP A 209 6.78 12.60 10.95
C ASP A 209 5.27 12.66 11.17
N ALA A 210 4.59 11.50 11.23
CA ALA A 210 3.19 11.42 11.63
C ALA A 210 2.98 11.96 13.07
N LYS A 211 3.87 11.62 14.01
CA LYS A 211 3.83 12.15 15.37
C LYS A 211 3.93 13.68 15.41
N LYS A 212 4.81 14.27 14.61
CA LYS A 212 4.96 15.74 14.50
C LYS A 212 3.71 16.40 13.91
N LYS A 213 2.96 15.69 13.11
CA LYS A 213 1.71 16.15 12.45
C LYS A 213 0.44 15.64 13.17
N HIS A 214 0.51 15.27 14.44
CA HIS A 214 -0.63 14.73 15.22
C HIS A 214 -1.89 15.58 15.07
N ASN A 215 -1.76 16.90 15.19
CA ASN A 215 -2.89 17.84 15.06
C ASN A 215 -3.55 17.78 13.65
N LEU A 216 -2.83 17.41 12.62
CA LEU A 216 -3.39 17.19 11.29
C LEU A 216 -4.46 16.07 11.32
N PHE A 217 -4.20 15.00 12.07
CA PHE A 217 -5.13 13.89 12.21
C PHE A 217 -6.38 14.28 13.01
N LEU A 218 -6.19 14.97 14.16
CA LEU A 218 -7.29 15.45 15.01
C LEU A 218 -8.17 16.45 14.24
N ASN A 219 -7.59 17.44 13.57
CA ASN A 219 -8.33 18.47 12.83
C ASN A 219 -9.17 17.88 11.67
N ASN A 220 -8.80 16.72 11.18
CA ASN A 220 -9.55 16.00 10.17
C ASN A 220 -10.53 14.98 10.75
N GLY A 221 -10.60 14.85 12.10
CA GLY A 221 -11.60 14.10 12.81
C GLY A 221 -11.29 12.63 13.04
N LEU A 222 -10.01 12.23 13.04
CA LEU A 222 -9.62 10.98 13.69
C LEU A 222 -9.72 11.15 15.21
N ILE A 223 -10.34 10.20 15.86
CA ILE A 223 -10.60 10.21 17.32
C ILE A 223 -9.87 9.04 17.95
#